data_22d787bb07c3c4ebbf160752fa2db89b
#
_entry.id   22d787bb07c3c4ebbf160752fa2db89b
#
_cell.length_a   1.000
_cell.length_b   1.000
_cell.length_c   1.000
_cell.angle_alpha   90.00
_cell.angle_beta   90.00
_cell.angle_gamma   90.00
#
_symmetry.space_group_name_H-M   'P 1'
#
loop_
_entity.id
_entity.type
_entity.pdbx_description
1 polymer ?
#
loop_
_entity_poly.entity_id
_entity_poly.type
_entity_poly.pdbx_seq_one_letter_code
_entity_poly.pdbx_strand_id
1 'polypeptide(L)'
;SLGGLGASLEWWLNRAWQGLEGSTNRQERYTSLNQEILQTSPNQDLFFLPMTGGHADPATTRRGGFLGLDFNHNRVEMARAIMESAGYELRWALDTIRDAGQPVKHLWMVGGAAQSLIWPSILSEITAIPISIPGYDNWPALGAAILAGVGSGVYDSIDQALVYFTKPTRPVDSDKG
;
A
#
# COMPACT_ATOMS: atom_id res chain seq x y z
N SER A 1 11.78 -5.53 3.40
CA SER A 1 10.92 -4.36 3.33
C SER A 1 10.19 -4.37 2.00
N LEU A 2 8.91 -4.14 2.00
CA LEU A 2 8.08 -3.93 0.80
C LEU A 2 8.46 -2.60 0.11
N GLY A 3 9.76 -2.39 -0.11
CA GLY A 3 10.30 -1.14 -0.62
C GLY A 3 10.06 -1.00 -2.13
N GLY A 4 9.60 0.18 -2.56
CA GLY A 4 9.49 0.51 -3.98
C GLY A 4 8.11 0.40 -4.60
N LEU A 5 7.13 -0.23 -3.95
CA LEU A 5 5.81 -0.44 -4.55
C LEU A 5 5.03 0.86 -4.77
N GLY A 6 4.99 1.74 -3.76
CA GLY A 6 4.44 3.07 -3.93
C GLY A 6 5.19 3.90 -4.97
N ALA A 7 6.52 3.77 -5.03
CA ALA A 7 7.34 4.43 -6.02
C ALA A 7 7.11 3.85 -7.43
N SER A 8 6.85 2.54 -7.57
CA SER A 8 6.51 1.91 -8.85
C SER A 8 5.18 2.43 -9.39
N LEU A 9 4.17 2.59 -8.54
CA LEU A 9 2.89 3.17 -8.96
C LEU A 9 3.03 4.65 -9.32
N GLU A 10 3.79 5.43 -8.53
CA GLU A 10 4.10 6.83 -8.83
C GLU A 10 4.85 6.97 -10.17
N TRP A 11 5.85 6.10 -10.40
CA TRP A 11 6.56 6.03 -11.67
C TRP A 11 5.59 5.76 -12.83
N TRP A 12 4.69 4.78 -12.67
CA TRP A 12 3.69 4.45 -13.68
C TRP A 12 2.78 5.64 -13.99
N LEU A 13 2.23 6.28 -12.97
CA LEU A 13 1.39 7.46 -13.11
C LEU A 13 2.10 8.62 -13.81
N ASN A 14 3.38 8.80 -13.55
CA ASN A 14 4.16 9.89 -14.13
C ASN A 14 4.66 9.61 -15.54
N ARG A 15 4.80 8.36 -15.95
CA ARG A 15 5.42 7.98 -17.23
C ARG A 15 4.45 7.38 -18.24
N ALA A 16 3.48 6.61 -17.79
CA ALA A 16 2.55 5.89 -18.64
C ALA A 16 1.12 6.43 -18.58
N TRP A 17 0.76 7.17 -17.53
CA TRP A 17 -0.56 7.76 -17.38
C TRP A 17 -0.63 9.18 -17.92
N GLN A 18 -0.32 9.37 -19.20
CA GLN A 18 -0.34 10.69 -19.86
C GLN A 18 -1.71 11.00 -20.49
N GLY A 19 -2.81 10.72 -19.84
CA GLY A 19 -4.13 10.79 -20.47
C GLY A 19 -5.15 11.71 -19.84
N LEU A 20 -4.86 12.31 -18.70
CA LEU A 20 -5.69 13.39 -18.17
C LEU A 20 -5.09 14.71 -18.63
N GLU A 21 -5.40 15.10 -19.86
CA GLU A 21 -5.09 16.44 -20.37
C GLU A 21 -5.61 17.47 -19.37
N GLY A 22 -4.69 18.13 -18.67
CA GLY A 22 -4.98 19.27 -17.79
C GLY A 22 -4.83 19.04 -16.30
N SER A 23 -4.79 17.81 -15.75
CA SER A 23 -4.59 17.63 -14.31
C SER A 23 -3.12 17.56 -13.94
N THR A 24 -2.59 18.64 -13.40
CA THR A 24 -1.27 18.71 -12.76
C THR A 24 -1.31 18.23 -11.31
N ASN A 25 -2.52 18.02 -10.75
CA ASN A 25 -2.72 17.66 -9.36
C ASN A 25 -2.54 16.14 -9.17
N ARG A 26 -1.56 15.78 -8.34
CA ARG A 26 -1.27 14.39 -7.97
C ARG A 26 -2.51 13.66 -7.41
N GLN A 27 -3.27 14.30 -6.54
CA GLN A 27 -4.43 13.71 -5.90
C GLN A 27 -5.53 13.36 -6.91
N GLU A 28 -5.78 14.20 -7.90
CA GLU A 28 -6.77 13.94 -8.96
C GLU A 28 -6.38 12.73 -9.81
N ARG A 29 -5.09 12.58 -10.14
CA ARG A 29 -4.60 11.41 -10.89
C ARG A 29 -4.82 10.10 -10.12
N TYR A 30 -4.55 10.08 -8.80
CA TYR A 30 -4.82 8.91 -7.97
C TYR A 30 -6.31 8.63 -7.83
N THR A 31 -7.15 9.67 -7.73
CA THR A 31 -8.60 9.51 -7.63
C THR A 31 -9.16 8.91 -8.91
N SER A 32 -8.77 9.41 -10.08
CA SER A 32 -9.17 8.87 -11.38
C SER A 32 -8.72 7.43 -11.54
N LEU A 33 -7.45 7.13 -11.24
CA LEU A 33 -6.93 5.76 -11.29
C LEU A 33 -7.74 4.82 -10.40
N ASN A 34 -8.01 5.20 -9.15
CA ASN A 34 -8.79 4.38 -8.23
C ASN A 34 -10.19 4.09 -8.79
N GLN A 35 -10.85 5.08 -9.39
CA GLN A 35 -12.18 4.92 -9.99
C GLN A 35 -12.15 3.97 -11.20
N GLU A 36 -11.13 4.06 -12.05
CA GLU A 36 -10.98 3.18 -13.20
C GLU A 36 -10.67 1.73 -12.76
N ILE A 37 -9.80 1.55 -11.75
CA ILE A 37 -9.48 0.21 -11.21
C ILE A 37 -10.70 -0.44 -10.55
N LEU A 38 -11.59 0.31 -9.91
CA LEU A 38 -12.85 -0.21 -9.34
C LEU A 38 -13.76 -0.87 -10.40
N GLN A 39 -13.60 -0.50 -11.67
CA GLN A 39 -14.35 -1.08 -12.78
C GLN A 39 -13.62 -2.24 -13.47
N THR A 40 -12.42 -2.59 -12.99
CA THR A 40 -11.54 -3.58 -13.60
C THR A 40 -11.51 -4.84 -12.73
N SER A 41 -11.70 -6.00 -13.33
CA SER A 41 -11.56 -7.28 -12.64
C SER A 41 -10.11 -7.54 -12.20
N PRO A 42 -9.87 -8.38 -11.17
CA PRO A 42 -8.54 -8.84 -10.81
C PRO A 42 -7.79 -9.44 -12.00
N ASN A 43 -6.48 -9.16 -12.09
CA ASN A 43 -5.65 -9.77 -13.11
C ASN A 43 -5.48 -11.26 -12.83
N GLN A 44 -5.53 -12.07 -13.89
CA GLN A 44 -5.35 -13.52 -13.80
C GLN A 44 -4.00 -13.97 -14.35
N ASP A 45 -3.44 -13.22 -15.29
CA ASP A 45 -2.27 -13.58 -16.09
C ASP A 45 -1.23 -12.45 -16.21
N LEU A 46 -1.57 -11.22 -15.77
CA LEU A 46 -0.65 -10.09 -15.76
C LEU A 46 -0.10 -9.85 -14.36
N PHE A 47 1.22 -9.98 -14.20
CA PHE A 47 1.92 -9.74 -12.96
C PHE A 47 2.95 -8.62 -13.10
N PHE A 48 3.16 -7.87 -12.04
CA PHE A 48 4.23 -6.90 -11.96
C PHE A 48 5.32 -7.37 -11.00
N LEU A 49 6.56 -7.41 -11.49
CA LEU A 49 7.74 -7.63 -10.66
C LEU A 49 8.25 -6.28 -10.18
N PRO A 50 8.24 -5.98 -8.87
CA PRO A 50 8.60 -4.67 -8.37
C PRO A 50 10.04 -4.29 -8.65
N MET A 51 10.23 -3.02 -8.97
CA MET A 51 11.55 -2.41 -8.95
C MET A 51 11.99 -2.23 -7.51
N THR A 52 13.10 -2.85 -7.12
CA THR A 52 13.65 -2.73 -5.77
C THR A 52 15.00 -2.02 -5.82
N GLY A 53 15.34 -1.36 -4.76
CA GLY A 53 16.55 -0.57 -4.69
C GLY A 53 16.20 0.91 -4.74
N GLY A 54 16.70 1.62 -3.75
CA GLY A 54 16.51 3.04 -3.64
C GLY A 54 17.53 3.82 -4.45
N HIS A 55 17.38 5.11 -4.44
CA HIS A 55 18.25 6.07 -5.11
C HIS A 55 19.70 6.08 -4.59
N ALA A 56 20.02 5.32 -3.53
CA ALA A 56 21.30 5.42 -2.83
C ALA A 56 22.40 4.50 -3.37
N ASP A 57 22.06 3.36 -3.99
CA ASP A 57 23.08 2.43 -4.49
C ASP A 57 22.61 1.72 -5.77
N PRO A 58 23.18 2.08 -6.94
CA PRO A 58 22.87 1.42 -8.22
C PRO A 58 23.18 -0.08 -8.22
N ALA A 59 24.11 -0.56 -7.39
CA ALA A 59 24.47 -1.97 -7.33
C ALA A 59 23.38 -2.83 -6.68
N THR A 60 22.52 -2.24 -5.86
CA THR A 60 21.38 -2.92 -5.22
C THR A 60 20.06 -2.72 -5.95
N THR A 61 20.05 -1.91 -7.02
CA THR A 61 18.85 -1.66 -7.82
C THR A 61 18.48 -2.89 -8.61
N ARG A 62 17.32 -3.47 -8.32
CA ARG A 62 16.74 -4.55 -9.12
C ARG A 62 15.75 -3.98 -10.11
N ARG A 63 15.86 -4.45 -11.34
CA ARG A 63 14.92 -4.08 -12.40
C ARG A 63 13.62 -4.84 -12.20
N GLY A 64 12.51 -4.16 -12.36
CA GLY A 64 11.17 -4.74 -12.41
C GLY A 64 10.67 -4.87 -13.83
N GLY A 65 9.47 -5.38 -13.97
CA GLY A 65 8.82 -5.53 -15.27
C GLY A 65 7.46 -6.18 -15.15
N PHE A 66 6.74 -6.19 -16.27
CA PHE A 66 5.49 -6.92 -16.37
C PHE A 66 5.73 -8.30 -16.96
N LEU A 67 5.07 -9.30 -16.40
CA LEU A 67 5.08 -10.69 -16.84
C LEU A 67 3.67 -11.08 -17.26
N GLY A 68 3.53 -11.71 -18.43
CA GLY A 68 2.22 -12.08 -18.99
C GLY A 68 1.56 -10.96 -19.80
N LEU A 69 2.25 -9.84 -20.05
CA LEU A 69 1.72 -8.73 -20.84
C LEU A 69 1.43 -9.16 -22.27
N ASP A 70 0.23 -8.87 -22.75
CA ASP A 70 -0.20 -9.07 -24.13
C ASP A 70 -0.88 -7.81 -24.70
N PHE A 71 -1.34 -7.89 -25.96
CA PHE A 71 -1.97 -6.75 -26.65
C PHE A 71 -3.37 -6.37 -26.15
N ASN A 72 -3.99 -7.19 -25.31
CA ASN A 72 -5.32 -6.94 -24.74
C ASN A 72 -5.21 -6.12 -23.45
N HIS A 73 -4.06 -6.14 -22.79
CA HIS A 73 -3.87 -5.42 -21.55
C HIS A 73 -3.80 -3.91 -21.75
N ASN A 74 -4.57 -3.20 -20.97
CA ASN A 74 -4.58 -1.74 -20.97
C ASN A 74 -3.82 -1.15 -19.76
N ARG A 75 -3.71 0.18 -19.75
CA ARG A 75 -2.97 0.92 -18.71
C ARG A 75 -3.53 0.74 -17.30
N VAL A 76 -4.86 0.52 -17.17
CA VAL A 76 -5.52 0.36 -15.87
C VAL A 76 -5.19 -0.99 -15.28
N GLU A 77 -5.23 -2.06 -16.10
CA GLU A 77 -4.84 -3.41 -15.71
C GLU A 77 -3.36 -3.46 -15.31
N MET A 78 -2.50 -2.75 -16.03
CA MET A 78 -1.08 -2.63 -15.65
C MET A 78 -0.90 -1.91 -14.31
N ALA A 79 -1.66 -0.84 -14.05
CA ALA A 79 -1.62 -0.15 -12.75
C ALA A 79 -2.17 -1.05 -11.62
N ARG A 80 -3.24 -1.82 -11.90
CA ARG A 80 -3.77 -2.80 -10.97
C ARG A 80 -2.75 -3.90 -10.65
N ALA A 81 -2.04 -4.43 -11.65
CA ALA A 81 -0.98 -5.41 -11.44
C ALA A 81 0.15 -4.87 -10.54
N ILE A 82 0.49 -3.58 -10.62
CA ILE A 82 1.43 -2.94 -9.69
C ILE A 82 0.87 -2.94 -8.26
N MET A 83 -0.41 -2.65 -8.07
CA MET A 83 -1.03 -2.68 -6.74
C MET A 83 -1.11 -4.11 -6.18
N GLU A 84 -1.49 -5.07 -7.02
CA GLU A 84 -1.59 -6.49 -6.67
C GLU A 84 -0.23 -7.08 -6.29
N SER A 85 0.86 -6.64 -6.92
CA SER A 85 2.21 -7.11 -6.59
C SER A 85 2.58 -6.85 -5.13
N ALA A 86 2.09 -5.76 -4.54
CA ALA A 86 2.22 -5.48 -3.11
C ALA A 86 1.53 -6.53 -2.25
N GLY A 87 0.36 -6.98 -2.69
CA GLY A 87 -0.41 -8.03 -2.03
C GLY A 87 0.33 -9.38 -2.07
N TYR A 88 0.90 -9.73 -3.20
CA TYR A 88 1.64 -11.00 -3.35
C TYR A 88 2.92 -11.00 -2.51
N GLU A 89 3.70 -9.90 -2.49
CA GLU A 89 4.87 -9.80 -1.61
C GLU A 89 4.48 -9.86 -0.12
N LEU A 90 3.41 -9.15 0.25
CA LEU A 90 2.90 -9.18 1.62
C LEU A 90 2.43 -10.58 1.99
N ARG A 91 1.69 -11.27 1.12
CA ARG A 91 1.25 -12.64 1.32
C ARG A 91 2.43 -13.59 1.55
N TRP A 92 3.45 -13.50 0.70
CA TRP A 92 4.67 -14.31 0.87
C TRP A 92 5.35 -14.07 2.23
N ALA A 93 5.46 -12.81 2.65
CA ALA A 93 6.02 -12.49 3.97
C ALA A 93 5.15 -13.06 5.10
N LEU A 94 3.82 -12.96 5.00
CA LEU A 94 2.87 -13.48 5.99
C LEU A 94 2.90 -15.01 6.06
N ASP A 95 3.03 -15.69 4.93
CA ASP A 95 3.17 -17.14 4.88
C ASP A 95 4.48 -17.58 5.57
N THR A 96 5.59 -16.86 5.35
CA THR A 96 6.86 -17.10 6.04
C THR A 96 6.73 -16.95 7.57
N ILE A 97 6.03 -15.90 8.03
CA ILE A 97 5.78 -15.64 9.46
C ILE A 97 4.88 -16.74 10.05
N ARG A 98 3.85 -17.15 9.33
CA ARG A 98 2.97 -18.26 9.74
C ARG A 98 3.74 -19.56 9.87
N ASP A 99 4.60 -19.88 8.91
CA ASP A 99 5.38 -21.13 8.90
C ASP A 99 6.45 -21.16 10.03
N ALA A 100 6.84 -19.97 10.52
CA ALA A 100 7.62 -19.82 11.74
C ALA A 100 6.78 -19.93 13.05
N GLY A 101 5.50 -20.29 12.96
CA GLY A 101 4.62 -20.47 14.12
C GLY A 101 3.99 -19.18 14.66
N GLN A 102 4.05 -18.08 13.93
CA GLN A 102 3.54 -16.77 14.35
C GLN A 102 2.42 -16.28 13.40
N PRO A 103 1.21 -16.88 13.38
CA PRO A 103 0.17 -16.50 12.45
C PRO A 103 -0.35 -15.07 12.72
N VAL A 104 -0.32 -14.24 11.70
CA VAL A 104 -0.91 -12.90 11.73
C VAL A 104 -2.40 -12.99 11.44
N LYS A 105 -3.24 -12.45 12.32
CA LYS A 105 -4.71 -12.51 12.20
C LYS A 105 -5.33 -11.19 11.76
N HIS A 106 -4.59 -10.11 11.82
CA HIS A 106 -5.06 -8.77 11.50
C HIS A 106 -3.91 -7.87 11.07
N LEU A 107 -4.17 -6.96 10.15
CA LEU A 107 -3.21 -5.99 9.64
C LEU A 107 -3.69 -4.55 9.88
N TRP A 108 -2.75 -3.69 10.22
CA TRP A 108 -2.97 -2.26 10.27
C TRP A 108 -2.26 -1.61 9.09
N MET A 109 -3.01 -0.92 8.25
CA MET A 109 -2.44 -0.24 7.09
C MET A 109 -2.35 1.26 7.34
N VAL A 110 -1.16 1.80 7.17
CA VAL A 110 -0.85 3.23 7.37
C VAL A 110 -0.07 3.79 6.18
N GLY A 111 0.00 5.11 6.07
CA GLY A 111 0.73 5.79 5.02
C GLY A 111 -0.11 6.08 3.78
N GLY A 112 0.55 6.51 2.69
CA GLY A 112 -0.12 6.99 1.49
C GLY A 112 -1.03 5.96 0.81
N ALA A 113 -0.62 4.70 0.76
CA ALA A 113 -1.42 3.63 0.17
C ALA A 113 -2.71 3.33 0.96
N ALA A 114 -2.75 3.59 2.26
CA ALA A 114 -3.95 3.46 3.09
C ALA A 114 -5.03 4.50 2.74
N GLN A 115 -4.68 5.60 2.08
CA GLN A 115 -5.61 6.63 1.62
C GLN A 115 -6.25 6.28 0.26
N SER A 116 -5.76 5.26 -0.43
CA SER A 116 -6.38 4.76 -1.65
C SER A 116 -7.74 4.14 -1.35
N LEU A 117 -8.71 4.34 -2.26
CA LEU A 117 -10.06 3.76 -2.14
C LEU A 117 -10.06 2.25 -2.39
N ILE A 118 -9.09 1.73 -3.14
CA ILE A 118 -9.10 0.35 -3.63
C ILE A 118 -7.90 -0.48 -3.14
N TRP A 119 -6.72 0.14 -2.94
CA TRP A 119 -5.51 -0.62 -2.62
C TRP A 119 -5.61 -1.42 -1.32
N PRO A 120 -6.19 -0.89 -0.22
CA PRO A 120 -6.40 -1.69 0.99
C PRO A 120 -7.27 -2.93 0.76
N SER A 121 -8.31 -2.83 -0.08
CA SER A 121 -9.18 -3.97 -0.42
C SER A 121 -8.42 -5.02 -1.22
N ILE A 122 -7.64 -4.62 -2.23
CA ILE A 122 -6.77 -5.53 -3.00
C ILE A 122 -5.82 -6.29 -2.07
N LEU A 123 -5.20 -5.61 -1.12
CA LEU A 123 -4.29 -6.26 -0.15
C LEU A 123 -5.03 -7.24 0.76
N SER A 124 -6.20 -6.86 1.25
CA SER A 124 -7.03 -7.73 2.12
C SER A 124 -7.50 -8.98 1.38
N GLU A 125 -7.91 -8.82 0.12
CA GLU A 125 -8.34 -9.93 -0.75
C GLU A 125 -7.19 -10.92 -1.02
N ILE A 126 -6.04 -10.43 -1.46
CA ILE A 126 -4.87 -11.28 -1.78
C ILE A 126 -4.32 -11.99 -0.54
N THR A 127 -4.24 -11.29 0.58
CA THR A 127 -3.69 -11.85 1.82
C THR A 127 -4.68 -12.74 2.56
N ALA A 128 -5.97 -12.58 2.32
CA ALA A 128 -7.08 -13.17 3.09
C ALA A 128 -6.98 -12.83 4.60
N ILE A 129 -6.41 -11.67 4.93
CA ILE A 129 -6.30 -11.18 6.31
C ILE A 129 -7.02 -9.84 6.41
N PRO A 130 -7.89 -9.66 7.43
CA PRO A 130 -8.58 -8.40 7.65
C PRO A 130 -7.60 -7.24 7.84
N ILE A 131 -7.88 -6.13 7.17
CA ILE A 131 -7.10 -4.89 7.27
C ILE A 131 -7.95 -3.81 7.93
N SER A 132 -7.34 -3.03 8.81
CA SER A 132 -7.94 -1.80 9.33
C SER A 132 -7.04 -0.61 9.09
N ILE A 133 -7.67 0.52 8.81
CA ILE A 133 -7.00 1.80 8.62
C ILE A 133 -7.27 2.66 9.84
N PRO A 134 -6.27 2.97 10.66
CA PRO A 134 -6.45 3.80 11.82
C PRO A 134 -6.69 5.28 11.44
N GLY A 135 -7.47 5.98 12.26
CA GLY A 135 -8.00 7.31 11.98
C GLY A 135 -7.02 8.50 12.09
N TYR A 136 -5.71 8.26 11.98
CA TYR A 136 -4.69 9.33 11.97
C TYR A 136 -4.02 9.43 10.61
N ASP A 137 -3.80 10.66 10.13
CA ASP A 137 -3.17 10.90 8.82
C ASP A 137 -1.65 10.80 8.87
N ASN A 138 -1.04 11.12 10.01
CA ASN A 138 0.43 11.15 10.15
C ASN A 138 0.90 10.33 11.36
N TRP A 139 1.00 9.04 11.18
CA TRP A 139 1.46 8.09 12.20
C TRP A 139 2.89 8.29 12.66
N PRO A 140 3.87 8.60 11.78
CA PRO A 140 5.23 8.91 12.22
C PRO A 140 5.29 10.12 13.16
N ALA A 141 4.55 11.19 12.86
CA ALA A 141 4.50 12.36 13.72
C ALA A 141 3.86 12.05 15.08
N LEU A 142 2.77 11.25 15.09
CA LEU A 142 2.14 10.81 16.33
C LEU A 142 3.11 9.97 17.18
N GLY A 143 3.80 9.01 16.57
CA GLY A 143 4.79 8.20 17.27
C GLY A 143 5.92 9.06 17.89
N ALA A 144 6.44 10.02 17.13
CA ALA A 144 7.45 10.96 17.60
C ALA A 144 6.92 11.82 18.77
N ALA A 145 5.68 12.30 18.69
CA ALA A 145 5.05 13.09 19.75
C ALA A 145 4.85 12.27 21.05
N ILE A 146 4.43 11.00 20.93
CA ILE A 146 4.30 10.09 22.07
C ILE A 146 5.65 9.87 22.74
N LEU A 147 6.70 9.57 21.97
CA LEU A 147 8.05 9.35 22.50
C LEU A 147 8.61 10.62 23.16
N ALA A 148 8.40 11.79 22.56
CA ALA A 148 8.79 13.06 23.14
C ALA A 148 8.04 13.34 24.46
N GLY A 149 6.73 13.05 24.51
CA GLY A 149 5.91 13.23 25.69
C GLY A 149 6.34 12.34 26.85
N VAL A 150 6.71 11.09 26.59
CA VAL A 150 7.27 10.19 27.61
C VAL A 150 8.67 10.66 28.03
N GLY A 151 9.54 11.03 27.07
CA GLY A 151 10.89 11.50 27.37
C GLY A 151 10.93 12.81 28.14
N SER A 152 9.92 13.67 28.03
CA SER A 152 9.80 14.93 28.77
C SER A 152 9.01 14.80 30.08
N GLY A 153 8.51 13.61 30.42
CA GLY A 153 7.72 13.36 31.63
C GLY A 153 6.29 13.88 31.59
N VAL A 154 5.75 14.18 30.39
CA VAL A 154 4.33 14.52 30.19
C VAL A 154 3.45 13.27 30.37
N TYR A 155 3.96 12.11 29.95
CA TYR A 155 3.35 10.79 30.15
C TYR A 155 4.32 9.88 30.89
N ASP A 156 3.79 9.07 31.81
CA ASP A 156 4.60 8.12 32.58
C ASP A 156 5.05 6.92 31.73
N SER A 157 4.30 6.60 30.67
CA SER A 157 4.59 5.47 29.78
C SER A 157 3.94 5.66 28.40
N ILE A 158 4.41 4.87 27.43
CA ILE A 158 3.80 4.80 26.09
C ILE A 158 2.34 4.34 26.21
N ASP A 159 2.05 3.36 27.05
CA ASP A 159 0.69 2.84 27.24
C ASP A 159 -0.26 3.92 27.75
N GLN A 160 0.20 4.74 28.71
CA GLN A 160 -0.56 5.89 29.19
C GLN A 160 -0.83 6.89 28.06
N ALA A 161 0.19 7.24 27.27
CA ALA A 161 0.02 8.14 26.15
C ALA A 161 -0.98 7.61 25.11
N LEU A 162 -0.94 6.33 24.78
CA LEU A 162 -1.81 5.71 23.79
C LEU A 162 -3.30 5.82 24.14
N VAL A 163 -3.67 5.85 25.43
CA VAL A 163 -5.06 6.03 25.87
C VAL A 163 -5.64 7.35 25.35
N TYR A 164 -4.84 8.41 25.28
CA TYR A 164 -5.27 9.73 24.80
C TYR A 164 -5.37 9.84 23.28
N PHE A 165 -4.73 8.92 22.55
CA PHE A 165 -4.62 8.94 21.10
C PHE A 165 -5.42 7.83 20.41
N THR A 166 -6.42 7.25 21.11
CA THR A 166 -7.30 6.25 20.52
C THR A 166 -8.31 6.92 19.59
N LYS A 167 -8.19 6.72 18.29
CA LYS A 167 -9.20 7.11 17.31
C LYS A 167 -9.89 5.90 16.70
N PRO A 168 -11.15 6.07 16.23
CA PRO A 168 -11.85 5.00 15.53
C PRO A 168 -11.02 4.48 14.35
N THR A 169 -11.09 3.19 14.14
CA THR A 169 -10.48 2.52 12.98
C THR A 169 -11.54 2.25 11.94
N ARG A 170 -11.17 2.37 10.68
CA ARG A 170 -12.02 1.99 9.55
C ARG A 170 -11.63 0.57 9.10
N PRO A 171 -12.52 -0.41 9.24
CA PRO A 171 -12.29 -1.73 8.62
C PRO A 171 -12.30 -1.58 7.10
N VAL A 172 -11.49 -2.40 6.44
CA VAL A 172 -11.48 -2.52 4.99
C VAL A 172 -12.43 -3.64 4.59
N ASP A 173 -13.41 -3.29 3.79
CA ASP A 173 -14.39 -4.25 3.27
C ASP A 173 -13.73 -5.09 2.18
N SER A 174 -13.62 -6.40 2.38
CA SER A 174 -13.08 -7.35 1.39
C SER A 174 -14.14 -7.87 0.42
N ASP A 175 -15.43 -7.48 0.62
CA ASP A 175 -16.57 -8.03 -0.13
C ASP A 175 -17.03 -7.16 -1.32
N LYS A 176 -16.16 -6.39 -1.94
CA LYS A 176 -16.47 -5.65 -3.17
C LYS A 176 -15.63 -6.15 -4.34
N GLY A 177 -15.78 -7.42 -4.64
CA GLY A 177 -15.28 -8.04 -5.86
C GLY A 177 -16.42 -8.67 -6.65
#